data_5060d4d8e89e0191f4d48cf15bb8e605
#
_entry.id   5060d4d8e89e0191f4d48cf15bb8e605
#
_cell.length_a   1.000
_cell.length_b   1.000
_cell.length_c   1.000
_cell.angle_alpha   90.00
_cell.angle_beta   90.00
_cell.angle_gamma   90.00
#
_symmetry.space_group_name_H-M   'P 1'
#
loop_
_entity.id
_entity.type
_entity.pdbx_description
1 polymer ?
#
loop_
_entity_poly.entity_id
_entity_poly.type
_entity_poly.pdbx_seq_one_letter_code
_entity_poly.pdbx_strand_id
1 'polypeptide(L)'
;LAARLSALQDTLRPSLSPREHFVFAADHGIEREGVSKSPREVTRQVVYSMLRGGAGICFLTRQHDFHLHIVDVGVDHEFGDEPNLVHRKIHRGTRSFLTEAAMTLEEAQRALSVGIVSVDEAHQRGVKLLSFGEMGIANTSSSALWMYYLTDFPLEECIGRGSGLDDEGMTHKLHILRQAVKNYTGPSDPFSILVHFG
;
A
#
# COMPACT_ATOMS: atom_id res chain seq x y z
N LEU A 1 25.32 6.45 -10.93
CA LEU A 1 23.95 6.24 -11.44
C LEU A 1 23.96 6.23 -12.98
N ALA A 2 24.46 7.28 -13.69
CA ALA A 2 24.44 7.40 -15.16
C ALA A 2 25.04 6.18 -15.88
N ALA A 3 26.23 5.72 -15.47
CA ALA A 3 26.86 4.54 -16.08
C ALA A 3 26.01 3.27 -15.95
N ARG A 4 25.32 3.08 -14.79
CA ARG A 4 24.41 1.94 -14.61
C ARG A 4 23.16 2.03 -15.49
N LEU A 5 22.59 3.23 -15.65
CA LEU A 5 21.45 3.46 -16.54
C LEU A 5 21.84 3.22 -18.01
N SER A 6 23.01 3.73 -18.42
CA SER A 6 23.54 3.49 -19.77
C SER A 6 23.75 2.00 -20.06
N ALA A 7 24.28 1.25 -19.08
CA ALA A 7 24.46 -0.19 -19.22
C ALA A 7 23.11 -0.96 -19.27
N LEU A 8 22.13 -0.56 -18.44
CA LEU A 8 20.81 -1.18 -18.41
C LEU A 8 20.00 -0.94 -19.70
N GLN A 9 20.17 0.24 -20.32
CA GLN A 9 19.45 0.61 -21.54
C GLN A 9 20.27 0.41 -22.82
N ASP A 10 21.48 -0.11 -22.69
CA ASP A 10 22.45 -0.31 -23.81
C ASP A 10 22.60 0.94 -24.69
N THR A 11 22.78 2.11 -24.05
CA THR A 11 22.88 3.39 -24.75
C THR A 11 23.71 4.39 -23.96
N LEU A 12 24.46 5.24 -24.68
CA LEU A 12 25.15 6.39 -24.07
C LEU A 12 24.22 7.58 -23.81
N ARG A 13 22.95 7.50 -24.22
CA ARG A 13 21.91 8.52 -24.00
C ARG A 13 20.70 7.90 -23.32
N PRO A 14 20.82 7.47 -22.05
CA PRO A 14 19.71 6.86 -21.34
C PRO A 14 18.58 7.87 -21.11
N SER A 15 17.34 7.37 -21.20
CA SER A 15 16.14 8.15 -20.94
C SER A 15 15.38 7.59 -19.75
N LEU A 16 14.79 8.47 -18.92
CA LEU A 16 13.86 8.08 -17.85
C LEU A 16 12.39 8.33 -18.23
N SER A 17 12.13 8.72 -19.48
CA SER A 17 10.76 8.93 -19.97
C SER A 17 10.39 7.86 -21.00
N PRO A 18 9.11 7.43 -21.04
CA PRO A 18 7.98 7.81 -20.18
C PRO A 18 8.12 7.34 -18.73
N ARG A 19 7.39 8.02 -17.81
CA ARG A 19 7.41 7.73 -16.36
C ARG A 19 6.00 7.50 -15.86
N GLU A 20 5.80 6.50 -15.03
CA GLU A 20 4.50 6.22 -14.42
C GLU A 20 4.62 6.04 -12.89
N HIS A 21 3.59 6.50 -12.19
CA HIS A 21 3.43 6.31 -10.75
C HIS A 21 2.11 5.60 -10.47
N PHE A 22 2.17 4.52 -9.70
CA PHE A 22 1.01 3.75 -9.29
C PHE A 22 0.73 3.99 -7.81
N VAL A 23 -0.51 4.33 -7.46
CA VAL A 23 -1.00 4.35 -6.08
C VAL A 23 -2.03 3.24 -5.93
N PHE A 24 -1.71 2.23 -5.13
CA PHE A 24 -2.62 1.14 -4.79
C PHE A 24 -3.44 1.52 -3.56
N ALA A 25 -4.76 1.49 -3.68
CA ALA A 25 -5.68 1.89 -2.64
C ALA A 25 -6.46 0.69 -2.08
N ALA A 26 -6.46 0.54 -0.75
CA ALA A 26 -7.23 -0.49 -0.05
C ALA A 26 -7.57 -0.05 1.37
N ASP A 27 -8.59 -0.64 1.97
CA ASP A 27 -8.90 -0.52 3.38
C ASP A 27 -8.33 -1.69 4.19
N HIS A 28 -7.95 -1.40 5.42
CA HIS A 28 -7.38 -2.37 6.36
C HIS A 28 -8.35 -2.64 7.52
N GLY A 29 -8.71 -3.92 7.72
CA GLY A 29 -9.66 -4.32 8.74
C GLY A 29 -9.23 -4.01 10.17
N ILE A 30 -7.92 -3.92 10.42
CA ILE A 30 -7.34 -3.53 11.72
C ILE A 30 -7.74 -2.11 12.16
N GLU A 31 -8.21 -1.27 11.24
CA GLU A 31 -8.72 0.07 11.56
C GLU A 31 -9.83 0.02 12.61
N ARG A 32 -10.68 -1.03 12.58
CA ARG A 32 -11.78 -1.24 13.53
C ARG A 32 -11.32 -1.32 14.99
N GLU A 33 -10.05 -1.63 15.21
CA GLU A 33 -9.44 -1.72 16.54
C GLU A 33 -8.92 -0.35 17.05
N GLY A 34 -9.24 0.76 16.37
CA GLY A 34 -8.89 2.10 16.80
C GLY A 34 -7.39 2.45 16.70
N VAL A 35 -6.66 1.80 15.82
CA VAL A 35 -5.21 2.01 15.61
C VAL A 35 -4.87 3.20 14.72
N SER A 36 -5.87 3.97 14.31
CA SER A 36 -5.72 5.17 13.49
C SER A 36 -6.61 6.29 14.01
N LYS A 37 -6.13 7.53 13.90
CA LYS A 37 -6.93 8.72 14.24
C LYS A 37 -8.01 9.00 13.19
N SER A 38 -7.75 8.65 11.95
CA SER A 38 -8.68 8.85 10.85
C SER A 38 -9.58 7.63 10.68
N PRO A 39 -10.88 7.82 10.44
CA PRO A 39 -11.80 6.72 10.15
C PRO A 39 -11.60 6.19 8.72
N ARG A 40 -12.07 4.98 8.46
CA ARG A 40 -11.97 4.27 7.17
C ARG A 40 -12.43 5.10 5.97
N GLU A 41 -13.50 5.89 6.13
CA GLU A 41 -14.08 6.71 5.08
C GLU A 41 -13.08 7.68 4.44
N VAL A 42 -12.02 8.02 5.14
CA VAL A 42 -10.96 8.90 4.64
C VAL A 42 -10.23 8.24 3.46
N THR A 43 -10.08 6.91 3.42
CA THR A 43 -9.49 6.22 2.26
C THR A 43 -10.22 6.58 0.96
N ARG A 44 -11.54 6.37 0.91
CA ARG A 44 -12.34 6.69 -0.29
C ARG A 44 -12.31 8.19 -0.64
N GLN A 45 -12.32 9.06 0.39
CA GLN A 45 -12.27 10.51 0.18
C GLN A 45 -10.94 10.93 -0.47
N VAL A 46 -9.83 10.34 -0.04
CA VAL A 46 -8.51 10.59 -0.64
C VAL A 46 -8.43 10.03 -2.05
N VAL A 47 -9.00 8.85 -2.33
CA VAL A 47 -9.10 8.32 -3.69
C VAL A 47 -9.85 9.30 -4.60
N TYR A 48 -11.03 9.78 -4.20
CA TYR A 48 -11.74 10.81 -4.96
C TYR A 48 -10.95 12.11 -5.12
N SER A 49 -10.21 12.52 -4.08
CA SER A 49 -9.33 13.68 -4.17
C SER A 49 -8.20 13.48 -5.20
N MET A 50 -7.61 12.28 -5.24
CA MET A 50 -6.60 11.93 -6.25
C MET A 50 -7.19 11.94 -7.66
N LEU A 51 -8.37 11.33 -7.86
CA LEU A 51 -9.06 11.30 -9.17
C LEU A 51 -9.37 12.72 -9.70
N ARG A 52 -9.64 13.66 -8.79
CA ARG A 52 -9.87 15.08 -9.11
C ARG A 52 -8.58 15.92 -9.18
N GLY A 53 -7.41 15.31 -8.97
CA GLY A 53 -6.12 16.02 -9.03
C GLY A 53 -5.77 16.85 -7.80
N GLY A 54 -6.50 16.68 -6.67
CA GLY A 54 -6.37 17.50 -5.47
C GLY A 54 -5.39 16.99 -4.40
N ALA A 55 -4.95 15.73 -4.47
CA ALA A 55 -4.02 15.16 -3.50
C ALA A 55 -2.56 15.59 -3.78
N GLY A 56 -1.70 15.56 -2.75
CA GLY A 56 -0.29 15.93 -2.88
C GLY A 56 0.46 15.15 -3.95
N ILE A 57 0.18 13.85 -4.09
CA ILE A 57 0.78 13.01 -5.14
C ILE A 57 0.45 13.50 -6.55
N CYS A 58 -0.76 14.03 -6.77
CA CYS A 58 -1.15 14.59 -8.06
C CYS A 58 -0.35 15.82 -8.43
N PHE A 59 0.02 16.63 -7.44
CA PHE A 59 0.91 17.78 -7.63
C PHE A 59 2.33 17.32 -7.97
N LEU A 60 2.88 16.39 -7.20
CA LEU A 60 4.24 15.87 -7.40
C LEU A 60 4.39 15.16 -8.75
N THR A 61 3.42 14.34 -9.15
CA THR A 61 3.46 13.63 -10.43
C THR A 61 3.40 14.61 -11.61
N ARG A 62 2.56 15.65 -11.55
CA ARG A 62 2.54 16.72 -12.57
C ARG A 62 3.86 17.49 -12.62
N GLN A 63 4.44 17.85 -11.47
CA GLN A 63 5.70 18.59 -11.40
C GLN A 63 6.89 17.81 -12.00
N HIS A 64 6.89 16.48 -11.86
CA HIS A 64 7.98 15.62 -12.29
C HIS A 64 7.68 14.83 -13.56
N ASP A 65 6.60 15.16 -14.26
CA ASP A 65 6.19 14.53 -15.52
C ASP A 65 6.01 13.01 -15.40
N PHE A 66 5.27 12.58 -14.36
CA PHE A 66 4.80 11.22 -14.21
C PHE A 66 3.32 11.12 -14.58
N HIS A 67 2.98 10.07 -15.31
CA HIS A 67 1.58 9.67 -15.43
C HIS A 67 1.13 8.93 -14.18
N LEU A 68 0.04 9.42 -13.54
CA LEU A 68 -0.47 8.85 -12.28
C LEU A 68 -1.57 7.83 -12.57
N HIS A 69 -1.41 6.62 -12.05
CA HIS A 69 -2.43 5.58 -12.01
C HIS A 69 -2.92 5.39 -10.59
N ILE A 70 -4.23 5.43 -10.39
CA ILE A 70 -4.88 5.13 -9.11
C ILE A 70 -5.56 3.78 -9.27
N VAL A 71 -5.14 2.80 -8.47
CA VAL A 71 -5.57 1.40 -8.58
C VAL A 71 -6.35 1.02 -7.32
N ASP A 72 -7.64 0.78 -7.47
CA ASP A 72 -8.45 0.21 -6.39
C ASP A 72 -8.21 -1.30 -6.31
N VAL A 73 -7.48 -1.72 -5.29
CA VAL A 73 -7.23 -3.14 -4.99
C VAL A 73 -8.05 -3.67 -3.83
N GLY A 74 -8.71 -2.78 -3.07
CA GLY A 74 -9.47 -3.23 -1.92
C GLY A 74 -10.14 -2.14 -1.09
N VAL A 75 -10.52 -1.01 -1.65
CA VAL A 75 -11.30 0.00 -0.91
C VAL A 75 -12.71 -0.51 -0.65
N ASP A 76 -13.19 -0.38 0.59
CA ASP A 76 -14.55 -0.79 0.99
C ASP A 76 -15.59 0.24 0.52
N HIS A 77 -15.59 0.49 -0.77
CA HIS A 77 -16.48 1.41 -1.46
C HIS A 77 -16.65 1.00 -2.94
N GLU A 78 -17.83 1.26 -3.50
CA GLU A 78 -18.04 1.14 -4.94
C GLU A 78 -17.90 2.51 -5.61
N PHE A 79 -16.87 2.66 -6.43
CA PHE A 79 -16.59 3.93 -7.09
C PHE A 79 -17.44 4.17 -8.36
N GLY A 80 -18.19 3.16 -8.83
CA GLY A 80 -18.90 3.25 -10.10
C GLY A 80 -17.94 3.36 -11.29
N ASP A 81 -18.40 3.99 -12.37
CA ASP A 81 -17.64 4.14 -13.63
C ASP A 81 -16.70 5.36 -13.59
N GLU A 82 -15.79 5.41 -12.61
CA GLU A 82 -14.76 6.46 -12.54
C GLU A 82 -13.69 6.23 -13.62
N PRO A 83 -13.59 7.07 -14.66
CA PRO A 83 -12.80 6.79 -15.87
C PRO A 83 -11.28 6.76 -15.62
N ASN A 84 -10.82 7.39 -14.54
CA ASN A 84 -9.39 7.49 -14.19
C ASN A 84 -9.00 6.53 -13.07
N LEU A 85 -9.90 5.62 -12.66
CA LEU A 85 -9.63 4.61 -11.65
C LEU A 85 -9.40 3.26 -12.32
N VAL A 86 -8.30 2.62 -11.98
CA VAL A 86 -8.02 1.25 -12.41
C VAL A 86 -8.70 0.28 -11.42
N HIS A 87 -9.77 -0.38 -11.88
CA HIS A 87 -10.55 -1.30 -11.07
C HIS A 87 -9.86 -2.67 -11.01
N ARG A 88 -9.25 -3.02 -9.90
CA ARG A 88 -8.58 -4.31 -9.62
C ARG A 88 -8.94 -4.86 -8.24
N LYS A 89 -10.12 -4.51 -7.73
CA LYS A 89 -10.57 -4.88 -6.38
C LYS A 89 -10.52 -6.39 -6.16
N ILE A 90 -9.81 -6.82 -5.11
CA ILE A 90 -9.70 -8.20 -4.66
C ILE A 90 -10.82 -8.53 -3.68
N HIS A 91 -10.98 -7.67 -2.67
CA HIS A 91 -11.99 -7.76 -1.62
C HIS A 91 -12.29 -6.35 -1.10
N ARG A 92 -13.38 -6.16 -0.36
CA ARG A 92 -13.72 -4.89 0.31
C ARG A 92 -12.97 -4.75 1.62
N GLY A 93 -11.74 -4.28 1.57
CA GLY A 93 -10.81 -4.21 2.70
C GLY A 93 -10.27 -5.58 3.10
N THR A 94 -9.28 -5.59 3.98
CA THR A 94 -8.82 -6.81 4.64
C THR A 94 -9.68 -7.11 5.88
N ARG A 95 -9.50 -8.30 6.47
CA ARG A 95 -10.03 -8.62 7.81
C ARG A 95 -9.12 -8.01 8.87
N SER A 96 -9.62 -7.95 10.14
CA SER A 96 -8.77 -7.54 11.26
C SER A 96 -7.82 -8.68 11.63
N PHE A 97 -6.54 -8.47 11.44
CA PHE A 97 -5.51 -9.45 11.79
C PHE A 97 -5.34 -9.62 13.31
N LEU A 98 -6.09 -8.90 14.13
CA LEU A 98 -6.18 -9.17 15.55
C LEU A 98 -6.90 -10.49 15.83
N THR A 99 -7.91 -10.84 15.02
CA THR A 99 -8.80 -11.98 15.25
C THR A 99 -8.65 -13.11 14.25
N GLU A 100 -8.23 -12.80 13.02
CA GLU A 100 -8.05 -13.75 11.92
C GLU A 100 -7.03 -13.24 10.91
N ALA A 101 -6.65 -14.05 9.92
CA ALA A 101 -5.76 -13.59 8.86
C ALA A 101 -6.41 -12.45 8.04
N ALA A 102 -5.64 -11.41 7.73
CA ALA A 102 -6.09 -10.26 6.95
C ALA A 102 -6.62 -10.67 5.57
N MET A 103 -5.98 -11.66 4.95
CA MET A 103 -6.35 -12.19 3.63
C MET A 103 -6.34 -13.72 3.63
N THR A 104 -7.06 -14.32 2.69
CA THR A 104 -6.83 -15.71 2.30
C THR A 104 -5.58 -15.81 1.42
N LEU A 105 -5.05 -17.02 1.27
CA LEU A 105 -3.92 -17.30 0.37
C LEU A 105 -4.24 -16.83 -1.07
N GLU A 106 -5.45 -17.10 -1.56
CA GLU A 106 -5.89 -16.72 -2.90
C GLU A 106 -5.98 -15.19 -3.05
N GLU A 107 -6.54 -14.49 -2.06
CA GLU A 107 -6.61 -13.02 -2.05
C GLU A 107 -5.21 -12.39 -2.12
N ALA A 108 -4.26 -12.90 -1.32
CA ALA A 108 -2.88 -12.43 -1.34
C ALA A 108 -2.19 -12.67 -2.69
N GLN A 109 -2.36 -13.87 -3.27
CA GLN A 109 -1.82 -14.17 -4.60
C GLN A 109 -2.42 -13.28 -5.69
N ARG A 110 -3.72 -13.03 -5.65
CA ARG A 110 -4.39 -12.11 -6.59
C ARG A 110 -3.90 -10.67 -6.40
N ALA A 111 -3.70 -10.21 -5.17
CA ALA A 111 -3.18 -8.88 -4.89
C ALA A 111 -1.75 -8.69 -5.46
N LEU A 112 -0.86 -9.66 -5.26
CA LEU A 112 0.46 -9.66 -5.88
C LEU A 112 0.40 -9.64 -7.41
N SER A 113 -0.54 -10.41 -8.00
CA SER A 113 -0.74 -10.46 -9.45
C SER A 113 -1.14 -9.11 -10.04
N VAL A 114 -1.89 -8.28 -9.30
CA VAL A 114 -2.22 -6.91 -9.75
C VAL A 114 -0.96 -6.08 -9.93
N GLY A 115 0.00 -6.17 -8.99
CA GLY A 115 1.29 -5.48 -9.11
C GLY A 115 2.09 -5.96 -10.34
N ILE A 116 2.18 -7.27 -10.54
CA ILE A 116 2.87 -7.88 -11.69
C ILE A 116 2.26 -7.37 -13.01
N VAL A 117 0.94 -7.48 -13.16
CA VAL A 117 0.22 -7.03 -14.37
C VAL A 117 0.42 -5.53 -14.61
N SER A 118 0.39 -4.71 -13.55
CA SER A 118 0.61 -3.27 -13.68
C SER A 118 2.00 -2.95 -14.26
N VAL A 119 3.04 -3.69 -13.84
CA VAL A 119 4.40 -3.53 -14.37
C VAL A 119 4.51 -4.03 -15.81
N ASP A 120 3.92 -5.17 -16.12
CA ASP A 120 3.93 -5.74 -17.48
C ASP A 120 3.22 -4.82 -18.48
N GLU A 121 2.05 -4.28 -18.12
CA GLU A 121 1.33 -3.29 -18.93
C GLU A 121 2.15 -2.01 -19.13
N ALA A 122 2.81 -1.51 -18.09
CA ALA A 122 3.70 -0.35 -18.19
C ALA A 122 4.91 -0.63 -19.10
N HIS A 123 5.50 -1.82 -18.99
CA HIS A 123 6.59 -2.26 -19.87
C HIS A 123 6.15 -2.29 -21.34
N GLN A 124 4.95 -2.83 -21.63
CA GLN A 124 4.39 -2.86 -22.99
C GLN A 124 4.15 -1.46 -23.57
N ARG A 125 3.82 -0.47 -22.72
CA ARG A 125 3.75 0.94 -23.11
C ARG A 125 5.12 1.61 -23.28
N GLY A 126 6.22 0.90 -23.03
CA GLY A 126 7.58 1.41 -23.18
C GLY A 126 8.05 2.32 -22.04
N VAL A 127 7.40 2.27 -20.88
CA VAL A 127 7.75 3.04 -19.69
C VAL A 127 9.18 2.73 -19.24
N LYS A 128 9.92 3.77 -18.87
CA LYS A 128 11.35 3.66 -18.49
C LYS A 128 11.59 3.84 -17.00
N LEU A 129 10.66 4.45 -16.29
CA LEU A 129 10.74 4.67 -14.85
C LEU A 129 9.39 4.46 -14.20
N LEU A 130 9.36 3.58 -13.21
CA LEU A 130 8.20 3.32 -12.37
C LEU A 130 8.46 3.78 -10.93
N SER A 131 7.43 4.29 -10.29
CA SER A 131 7.38 4.50 -8.85
C SER A 131 6.05 4.05 -8.30
N PHE A 132 6.02 3.70 -7.02
CA PHE A 132 4.87 3.11 -6.37
C PHE A 132 4.55 3.84 -5.07
N GLY A 133 3.28 3.91 -4.76
CA GLY A 133 2.74 4.40 -3.51
C GLY A 133 1.50 3.60 -3.11
N GLU A 134 1.02 3.87 -1.93
CA GLU A 134 -0.19 3.22 -1.42
C GLU A 134 -1.07 4.24 -0.69
N MET A 135 -2.35 3.90 -0.55
CA MET A 135 -3.32 4.64 0.25
C MET A 135 -4.26 3.68 0.96
N GLY A 136 -4.25 3.73 2.29
CA GLY A 136 -5.19 2.97 3.12
C GLY A 136 -5.09 3.39 4.58
N ILE A 137 -6.21 3.74 5.20
CA ILE A 137 -6.23 4.06 6.62
C ILE A 137 -5.85 2.82 7.42
N ALA A 138 -4.98 3.00 8.43
CA ALA A 138 -4.36 1.98 9.27
C ALA A 138 -3.27 1.10 8.61
N ASN A 139 -2.90 1.34 7.34
CA ASN A 139 -1.83 0.64 6.60
C ASN A 139 -0.50 0.55 7.37
N THR A 140 -0.15 1.60 8.15
CA THR A 140 1.08 1.62 8.94
C THR A 140 1.12 0.55 10.03
N SER A 141 -0.02 -0.03 10.40
CA SER A 141 -0.06 -1.16 11.35
C SER A 141 0.44 -2.44 10.70
N SER A 142 0.03 -2.74 9.46
CA SER A 142 0.56 -3.85 8.66
C SER A 142 2.06 -3.66 8.43
N SER A 143 2.49 -2.46 8.00
CA SER A 143 3.90 -2.13 7.76
C SER A 143 4.76 -2.32 9.02
N ALA A 144 4.25 -1.94 10.20
CA ALA A 144 4.95 -2.12 11.47
C ALA A 144 5.18 -3.60 11.80
N LEU A 145 4.17 -4.46 11.56
CA LEU A 145 4.30 -5.90 11.77
C LEU A 145 5.22 -6.56 10.73
N TRP A 146 5.20 -6.10 9.49
CA TRP A 146 6.18 -6.52 8.50
C TRP A 146 7.60 -6.19 8.95
N MET A 147 7.85 -4.96 9.39
CA MET A 147 9.15 -4.54 9.90
C MET A 147 9.58 -5.40 11.09
N TYR A 148 8.68 -5.64 12.05
CA TYR A 148 8.94 -6.48 13.22
C TYR A 148 9.33 -7.92 12.85
N TYR A 149 8.58 -8.57 11.95
CA TYR A 149 8.82 -9.98 11.60
C TYR A 149 9.99 -10.20 10.62
N LEU A 150 10.31 -9.21 9.81
CA LEU A 150 11.34 -9.34 8.76
C LEU A 150 12.67 -8.67 9.13
N THR A 151 12.76 -8.07 10.32
CA THR A 151 13.98 -7.44 10.84
C THR A 151 14.19 -7.81 12.32
N ASP A 152 15.31 -7.36 12.90
CA ASP A 152 15.61 -7.56 14.32
C ASP A 152 15.15 -6.37 15.20
N PHE A 153 14.34 -5.45 14.66
CA PHE A 153 13.83 -4.32 15.43
C PHE A 153 12.72 -4.74 16.40
N PRO A 154 12.74 -4.25 17.65
CA PRO A 154 11.63 -4.46 18.57
C PRO A 154 10.36 -3.76 18.07
N LEU A 155 9.20 -4.30 18.41
CA LEU A 155 7.91 -3.81 17.90
C LEU A 155 7.69 -2.32 18.21
N GLU A 156 8.16 -1.84 19.35
CA GLU A 156 8.09 -0.46 19.80
C GLU A 156 8.79 0.51 18.84
N GLU A 157 9.85 0.08 18.20
CA GLU A 157 10.60 0.88 17.22
C GLU A 157 10.00 0.80 15.81
N CYS A 158 9.19 -0.23 15.55
CA CYS A 158 8.50 -0.41 14.26
C CYS A 158 7.23 0.45 14.13
N ILE A 159 6.66 0.90 15.25
CA ILE A 159 5.35 1.58 15.28
C ILE A 159 5.52 3.09 15.16
N GLY A 160 4.80 3.68 14.19
CA GLY A 160 4.72 5.12 14.02
C GLY A 160 3.32 5.69 14.31
N ARG A 161 3.25 7.03 14.42
CA ARG A 161 2.02 7.79 14.70
C ARG A 161 0.98 7.75 13.55
N GLY A 162 1.34 7.21 12.40
CA GLY A 162 0.47 7.15 11.24
C GLY A 162 -0.07 8.54 10.87
N SER A 163 -1.39 8.67 10.79
CA SER A 163 -2.08 9.92 10.47
C SER A 163 -2.14 10.93 11.64
N GLY A 164 -1.27 10.81 12.64
CA GLY A 164 -1.12 11.78 13.72
C GLY A 164 -1.77 11.35 15.04
N LEU A 165 -1.62 10.09 15.43
CA LEU A 165 -1.96 9.62 16.78
C LEU A 165 -1.22 10.43 17.86
N ASP A 166 -1.90 10.77 18.93
CA ASP A 166 -1.30 11.26 20.17
C ASP A 166 -0.65 10.13 20.99
N ASP A 167 -0.16 10.42 22.18
CA ASP A 167 0.55 9.42 23.00
C ASP A 167 -0.39 8.33 23.54
N GLU A 168 -1.66 8.64 23.80
CA GLU A 168 -2.67 7.68 24.20
C GLU A 168 -2.99 6.74 23.04
N GLY A 169 -3.22 7.27 21.83
CA GLY A 169 -3.44 6.50 20.63
C GLY A 169 -2.23 5.63 20.26
N MET A 170 -1.00 6.12 20.47
CA MET A 170 0.21 5.32 20.29
C MET A 170 0.29 4.14 21.27
N THR A 171 -0.04 4.38 22.55
CA THR A 171 -0.08 3.33 23.57
C THR A 171 -1.14 2.27 23.23
N HIS A 172 -2.31 2.71 22.81
CA HIS A 172 -3.38 1.82 22.36
C HIS A 172 -2.96 0.99 21.14
N LYS A 173 -2.41 1.65 20.10
CA LYS A 173 -1.92 0.96 18.89
C LYS A 173 -0.86 -0.08 19.23
N LEU A 174 0.11 0.25 20.08
CA LEU A 174 1.13 -0.69 20.53
C LEU A 174 0.50 -1.89 21.25
N HIS A 175 -0.50 -1.64 22.12
CA HIS A 175 -1.21 -2.71 22.82
C HIS A 175 -1.90 -3.68 21.84
N ILE A 176 -2.64 -3.16 20.86
CA ILE A 176 -3.32 -3.96 19.83
C ILE A 176 -2.32 -4.77 19.00
N LEU A 177 -1.22 -4.16 18.54
CA LEU A 177 -0.24 -4.87 17.74
C LEU A 177 0.53 -5.94 18.53
N ARG A 178 0.80 -5.71 19.83
CA ARG A 178 1.34 -6.75 20.73
C ARG A 178 0.37 -7.94 20.87
N GLN A 179 -0.93 -7.68 20.97
CA GLN A 179 -1.91 -8.76 20.99
C GLN A 179 -1.93 -9.53 19.67
N ALA A 180 -1.88 -8.84 18.53
CA ALA A 180 -1.82 -9.48 17.22
C ALA A 180 -0.57 -10.38 17.08
N VAL A 181 0.60 -9.89 17.52
CA VAL A 181 1.84 -10.70 17.57
C VAL A 181 1.67 -11.93 18.46
N LYS A 182 1.09 -11.77 19.66
CA LYS A 182 0.84 -12.88 20.59
C LYS A 182 -0.12 -13.93 20.03
N ASN A 183 -1.13 -13.49 19.28
CA ASN A 183 -2.14 -14.39 18.70
C ASN A 183 -1.61 -15.12 17.45
N TYR A 184 -0.56 -14.61 16.80
CA TYR A 184 0.01 -15.23 15.62
C TYR A 184 0.89 -16.42 15.97
N THR A 185 0.55 -17.58 15.43
CA THR A 185 1.28 -18.84 15.62
C THR A 185 1.79 -19.43 14.30
N GLY A 186 1.66 -18.66 13.21
CA GLY A 186 2.08 -19.09 11.88
C GLY A 186 3.60 -18.97 11.62
N PRO A 187 4.05 -19.35 10.43
CA PRO A 187 5.45 -19.21 10.02
C PRO A 187 5.87 -17.74 9.85
N SER A 188 7.15 -17.45 10.11
CA SER A 188 7.71 -16.09 9.95
C SER A 188 8.27 -15.83 8.54
N ASP A 189 7.96 -16.65 7.54
CA ASP A 189 8.34 -16.35 6.17
C ASP A 189 7.54 -15.16 5.61
N PRO A 190 8.13 -14.40 4.65
CA PRO A 190 7.52 -13.16 4.17
C PRO A 190 6.11 -13.34 3.58
N PHE A 191 5.83 -14.49 2.96
CA PHE A 191 4.53 -14.70 2.35
C PHE A 191 3.44 -15.02 3.39
N SER A 192 3.76 -15.80 4.41
CA SER A 192 2.86 -16.06 5.54
C SER A 192 2.55 -14.77 6.32
N ILE A 193 3.55 -13.90 6.51
CA ILE A 193 3.37 -12.58 7.13
C ILE A 193 2.46 -11.71 6.26
N LEU A 194 2.64 -11.68 4.93
CA LEU A 194 1.74 -10.99 3.99
C LEU A 194 0.29 -11.44 4.13
N VAL A 195 0.05 -12.74 4.10
CA VAL A 195 -1.31 -13.31 4.19
C VAL A 195 -1.98 -12.91 5.50
N HIS A 196 -1.24 -12.98 6.60
CA HIS A 196 -1.83 -12.77 7.93
C HIS A 196 -2.00 -11.30 8.29
N PHE A 197 -1.05 -10.45 7.97
CA PHE A 197 -1.07 -9.04 8.41
C PHE A 197 -1.47 -8.04 7.30
N GLY A 198 -1.59 -8.48 6.06
CA GLY A 198 -2.06 -7.64 4.95
C GLY A 198 -1.00 -6.83 4.24
#